data_abeab0cfc8de0920adc8921bd5592d40
#
_entry.id   abeab0cfc8de0920adc8921bd5592d40
#
_cell.length_a   1.000
_cell.length_b   1.000
_cell.length_c   1.000
_cell.angle_alpha   90.00
_cell.angle_beta   90.00
_cell.angle_gamma   90.00
#
_symmetry.space_group_name_H-M   'P 1'
#
loop_
_entity.id
_entity.type
_entity.pdbx_description
1 polymer ?
#
loop_
_entity_poly.entity_id
_entity_poly.type
_entity_poly.pdbx_seq_one_letter_code
_entity_poly.pdbx_strand_id
1 'polypeptide(L)'
;MGYFAFLVLSFFVATGYAKPKALCDLDTSKGGVNLHIPDVAWDPKKADLEAGWCGEASIQMALSYYGKLLPQDVIHRAGKPIHSDLQDDELEVALQALGAVFIRYEGESKDSKEFVAWIQEQLRSKYPVICGCKIYPTEQPEWDVDHFVLVSGYNSKGLLINTQLDCDGQVLVKYRELSSTKEGYSFINPRMVYWGVAVTGVR
;
A
#
# COMPACT_ATOMS: atom_id res chain seq x y z
N MET A 1 5.02 -52.40 -31.94
CA MET A 1 4.29 -51.15 -31.83
C MET A 1 4.29 -50.74 -30.36
N GLY A 2 5.21 -49.91 -29.95
CA GLY A 2 5.36 -49.44 -28.56
C GLY A 2 4.92 -47.97 -28.48
N TYR A 3 3.88 -47.73 -27.68
CA TYR A 3 3.45 -46.35 -27.36
C TYR A 3 4.35 -45.75 -26.27
N PHE A 4 5.13 -44.76 -26.64
CA PHE A 4 5.82 -43.88 -25.68
C PHE A 4 4.82 -42.84 -25.17
N ALA A 5 4.38 -42.98 -23.92
CA ALA A 5 3.64 -41.95 -23.22
C ALA A 5 4.60 -40.86 -22.78
N PHE A 6 4.51 -39.66 -23.37
CA PHE A 6 5.21 -38.46 -22.89
C PHE A 6 4.50 -37.97 -21.63
N LEU A 7 5.15 -38.16 -20.50
CA LEU A 7 4.73 -37.53 -19.23
C LEU A 7 5.15 -36.07 -19.26
N VAL A 8 4.21 -35.18 -19.54
CA VAL A 8 4.43 -33.74 -19.41
C VAL A 8 4.43 -33.41 -17.92
N LEU A 9 5.63 -33.33 -17.32
CA LEU A 9 5.79 -32.80 -15.96
C LEU A 9 5.58 -31.28 -16.02
N SER A 10 4.37 -30.84 -15.69
CA SER A 10 4.07 -29.42 -15.47
C SER A 10 4.76 -28.98 -14.19
N PHE A 11 5.91 -28.33 -14.32
CA PHE A 11 6.54 -27.59 -13.22
C PHE A 11 5.66 -26.38 -12.89
N PHE A 12 4.78 -26.53 -11.92
CA PHE A 12 4.22 -25.38 -11.22
C PHE A 12 5.38 -24.71 -10.46
N VAL A 13 5.95 -23.68 -11.03
CA VAL A 13 6.76 -22.73 -10.28
C VAL A 13 5.80 -22.08 -9.30
N ALA A 14 5.87 -22.49 -8.05
CA ALA A 14 5.20 -21.82 -6.94
C ALA A 14 5.80 -20.41 -6.84
N THR A 15 5.23 -19.46 -7.59
CA THR A 15 5.47 -18.04 -7.37
C THR A 15 4.96 -17.76 -5.95
N GLY A 16 5.86 -17.31 -5.08
CA GLY A 16 5.56 -17.06 -3.66
C GLY A 16 4.65 -15.84 -3.47
N TYR A 17 3.43 -15.90 -4.01
CA TYR A 17 2.39 -14.95 -3.67
C TYR A 17 1.86 -15.31 -2.29
N ALA A 18 2.04 -14.39 -1.33
CA ALA A 18 1.30 -14.47 -0.08
C ALA A 18 -0.20 -14.53 -0.40
N LYS A 19 -0.92 -15.42 0.28
CA LYS A 19 -2.37 -15.52 0.08
C LYS A 19 -3.00 -14.20 0.52
N PRO A 20 -3.89 -13.60 -0.29
CA PRO A 20 -4.63 -12.40 0.13
C PRO A 20 -5.39 -12.70 1.43
N LYS A 21 -5.35 -11.76 2.37
CA LYS A 21 -6.15 -11.82 3.59
C LYS A 21 -7.63 -11.57 3.26
N ALA A 22 -8.52 -11.98 4.16
CA ALA A 22 -9.94 -11.73 4.01
C ALA A 22 -10.22 -10.22 3.93
N LEU A 23 -11.11 -9.84 3.00
CA LEU A 23 -11.53 -8.45 2.86
C LEU A 23 -12.33 -8.02 4.11
N CYS A 24 -12.08 -6.81 4.57
CA CYS A 24 -12.93 -6.18 5.56
C CYS A 24 -14.27 -5.80 4.92
N ASP A 25 -15.38 -6.18 5.54
CA ASP A 25 -16.72 -5.78 5.11
C ASP A 25 -16.95 -4.31 5.48
N LEU A 26 -16.60 -3.42 4.55
CA LEU A 26 -16.78 -1.99 4.72
C LEU A 26 -18.21 -1.58 4.38
N ASP A 27 -18.99 -1.20 5.40
CA ASP A 27 -20.34 -0.63 5.19
C ASP A 27 -20.23 0.73 4.48
N THR A 28 -20.61 0.77 3.21
CA THR A 28 -20.68 1.97 2.38
C THR A 28 -22.10 2.46 2.13
N SER A 29 -23.11 1.87 2.78
CA SER A 29 -24.54 2.17 2.57
C SER A 29 -24.91 3.64 2.86
N LYS A 30 -24.13 4.32 3.74
CA LYS A 30 -24.30 5.74 4.10
C LYS A 30 -23.31 6.67 3.37
N GLY A 31 -22.83 6.25 2.22
CA GLY A 31 -21.77 6.93 1.48
C GLY A 31 -20.39 6.35 1.79
N GLY A 32 -19.52 6.38 0.82
CA GLY A 32 -18.18 5.82 0.91
C GLY A 32 -17.80 5.05 -0.36
N VAL A 33 -16.60 4.49 -0.33
CA VAL A 33 -16.03 3.70 -1.44
C VAL A 33 -15.29 2.50 -0.85
N ASN A 34 -15.42 1.34 -1.48
CA ASN A 34 -14.55 0.18 -1.26
C ASN A 34 -14.06 -0.28 -2.65
N LEU A 35 -12.77 -0.31 -2.87
CA LEU A 35 -12.16 -0.78 -4.12
C LEU A 35 -11.96 -2.29 -4.13
N HIS A 36 -12.25 -2.97 -3.00
CA HIS A 36 -12.10 -4.42 -2.84
C HIS A 36 -10.70 -4.94 -3.17
N ILE A 37 -9.67 -4.19 -2.79
CA ILE A 37 -8.28 -4.59 -2.95
C ILE A 37 -7.87 -5.40 -1.74
N PRO A 38 -7.53 -6.69 -1.89
CA PRO A 38 -7.11 -7.51 -0.76
C PRO A 38 -5.76 -7.05 -0.21
N ASP A 39 -5.58 -7.15 1.11
CA ASP A 39 -4.30 -6.91 1.74
C ASP A 39 -3.29 -8.01 1.37
N VAL A 40 -2.05 -7.60 1.12
CA VAL A 40 -0.93 -8.49 0.81
C VAL A 40 0.21 -8.17 1.78
N ALA A 41 0.61 -9.15 2.57
CA ALA A 41 1.76 -9.00 3.46
C ALA A 41 3.05 -8.75 2.67
N TRP A 42 3.99 -8.02 3.25
CA TRP A 42 5.34 -7.95 2.69
C TRP A 42 6.05 -9.32 2.72
N ASP A 43 7.02 -9.54 1.84
CA ASP A 43 7.76 -10.80 1.79
C ASP A 43 8.74 -10.92 2.98
N PRO A 44 8.46 -11.79 3.97
CA PRO A 44 9.27 -11.90 5.20
C PRO A 44 10.66 -12.49 4.94
N LYS A 45 10.89 -13.07 3.75
CA LYS A 45 12.21 -13.62 3.38
C LYS A 45 13.19 -12.55 2.89
N LYS A 46 12.68 -11.39 2.57
CA LYS A 46 13.41 -10.29 1.92
C LYS A 46 13.59 -9.09 2.84
N ALA A 47 12.70 -8.95 3.81
CA ALA A 47 12.81 -7.92 4.84
C ALA A 47 13.68 -8.44 5.99
N ASP A 48 14.70 -7.70 6.39
CA ASP A 48 15.26 -7.88 7.71
C ASP A 48 14.28 -7.30 8.76
N LEU A 49 14.55 -7.52 10.03
CA LEU A 49 13.64 -7.10 11.09
C LEU A 49 13.51 -5.57 11.23
N GLU A 50 14.38 -4.82 10.57
CA GLU A 50 14.43 -3.35 10.65
C GLU A 50 13.84 -2.66 9.41
N ALA A 51 13.70 -3.39 8.28
CA ALA A 51 13.22 -2.84 7.02
C ALA A 51 12.16 -3.76 6.40
N GLY A 52 10.90 -3.43 6.61
CA GLY A 52 9.78 -4.12 5.98
C GLY A 52 9.50 -3.57 4.58
N TRP A 53 9.16 -4.44 3.64
CA TRP A 53 8.82 -4.05 2.27
C TRP A 53 7.38 -3.50 2.14
N CYS A 54 7.03 -2.54 3.02
CA CYS A 54 5.70 -1.93 3.03
C CYS A 54 5.40 -1.12 1.75
N GLY A 55 6.40 -0.45 1.21
CA GLY A 55 6.30 0.28 -0.05
C GLY A 55 6.06 -0.64 -1.23
N GLU A 56 6.84 -1.72 -1.34
CA GLU A 56 6.72 -2.73 -2.39
C GLU A 56 5.38 -3.44 -2.35
N ALA A 57 4.91 -3.82 -1.16
CA ALA A 57 3.61 -4.44 -0.98
C ALA A 57 2.47 -3.48 -1.33
N SER A 58 2.58 -2.19 -0.99
CA SER A 58 1.61 -1.16 -1.37
C SER A 58 1.53 -0.98 -2.89
N ILE A 59 2.68 -0.92 -3.59
CA ILE A 59 2.73 -0.88 -5.05
C ILE A 59 2.14 -2.16 -5.65
N GLN A 60 2.49 -3.33 -5.11
CA GLN A 60 1.95 -4.61 -5.57
C GLN A 60 0.42 -4.63 -5.56
N MET A 61 -0.18 -4.20 -4.45
CA MET A 61 -1.63 -4.12 -4.31
C MET A 61 -2.24 -3.11 -5.27
N ALA A 62 -1.66 -1.91 -5.38
CA ALA A 62 -2.15 -0.87 -6.28
C ALA A 62 -2.11 -1.31 -7.76
N LEU A 63 -1.02 -1.95 -8.21
CA LEU A 63 -0.89 -2.45 -9.57
C LEU A 63 -1.80 -3.65 -9.85
N SER A 64 -1.99 -4.53 -8.85
CA SER A 64 -2.89 -5.68 -8.97
C SER A 64 -4.34 -5.27 -9.23
N TYR A 65 -4.79 -4.13 -8.70
CA TYR A 65 -6.10 -3.56 -8.96
C TYR A 65 -6.34 -3.28 -10.45
N TYR A 66 -5.28 -2.97 -11.19
CA TYR A 66 -5.30 -2.78 -12.64
C TYR A 66 -4.93 -4.05 -13.44
N GLY A 67 -4.88 -5.20 -12.78
CA GLY A 67 -4.57 -6.48 -13.41
C GLY A 67 -3.09 -6.75 -13.63
N LYS A 68 -2.18 -5.88 -13.16
CA LYS A 68 -0.74 -6.08 -13.27
C LYS A 68 -0.20 -6.76 -12.02
N LEU A 69 0.02 -8.07 -12.13
CA LEU A 69 0.50 -8.91 -11.03
C LEU A 69 2.04 -9.00 -11.08
N LEU A 70 2.70 -8.40 -10.09
CA LEU A 70 4.16 -8.39 -9.99
C LEU A 70 4.60 -8.85 -8.60
N PRO A 71 5.67 -9.64 -8.49
CA PRO A 71 6.26 -9.96 -7.19
C PRO A 71 7.02 -8.76 -6.61
N GLN A 72 7.10 -8.67 -5.28
CA GLN A 72 7.69 -7.53 -4.57
C GLN A 72 9.17 -7.31 -4.93
N ASP A 73 9.94 -8.38 -5.18
CA ASP A 73 11.34 -8.27 -5.58
C ASP A 73 11.54 -7.63 -6.98
N VAL A 74 10.56 -7.76 -7.88
CA VAL A 74 10.55 -7.05 -9.18
C VAL A 74 10.27 -5.56 -8.95
N ILE A 75 9.34 -5.25 -8.06
CA ILE A 75 8.97 -3.88 -7.69
C ILE A 75 10.15 -3.18 -7.03
N HIS A 76 10.80 -3.84 -6.06
CA HIS A 76 11.99 -3.34 -5.38
C HIS A 76 13.10 -2.95 -6.36
N ARG A 77 13.48 -3.87 -7.27
CA ARG A 77 14.50 -3.58 -8.29
C ARG A 77 14.12 -2.45 -9.24
N ALA A 78 12.83 -2.26 -9.52
CA ALA A 78 12.37 -1.19 -10.38
C ALA A 78 12.58 0.20 -9.76
N GLY A 79 12.52 0.31 -8.43
CA GLY A 79 12.82 1.54 -7.69
C GLY A 79 14.31 1.89 -7.66
N LYS A 80 15.20 0.94 -8.00
CA LYS A 80 16.67 1.12 -7.92
C LYS A 80 17.12 1.62 -6.54
N PRO A 81 16.64 1.01 -5.44
CA PRO A 81 16.86 1.54 -4.11
C PRO A 81 18.34 1.49 -3.73
N ILE A 82 18.73 2.44 -2.91
CA ILE A 82 19.99 2.43 -2.15
C ILE A 82 19.79 1.91 -0.72
N HIS A 83 18.53 1.72 -0.33
CA HIS A 83 18.09 1.21 0.97
C HIS A 83 17.60 -0.24 0.85
N SER A 84 17.38 -0.89 1.98
CA SER A 84 16.84 -2.26 2.04
C SER A 84 15.36 -2.37 1.65
N ASP A 85 14.64 -1.26 1.65
CA ASP A 85 13.24 -1.05 1.31
C ASP A 85 13.08 0.19 0.44
N LEU A 86 11.95 0.36 -0.24
CA LEU A 86 11.68 1.55 -1.03
C LEU A 86 11.25 2.72 -0.14
N GLN A 87 11.97 3.84 -0.25
CA GLN A 87 11.59 5.11 0.34
C GLN A 87 10.72 5.94 -0.63
N ASP A 88 10.24 7.11 -0.21
CA ASP A 88 9.22 7.89 -0.93
C ASP A 88 9.56 8.21 -2.39
N ASP A 89 10.76 8.70 -2.68
CA ASP A 89 11.24 8.97 -4.05
C ASP A 89 11.52 7.68 -4.84
N GLU A 90 12.04 6.65 -4.20
CA GLU A 90 12.28 5.34 -4.81
C GLU A 90 10.96 4.63 -5.16
N LEU A 91 9.91 4.82 -4.36
CA LEU A 91 8.54 4.37 -4.66
C LEU A 91 8.04 4.99 -5.99
N GLU A 92 8.22 6.29 -6.16
CA GLU A 92 7.82 6.97 -7.40
C GLU A 92 8.62 6.48 -8.61
N VAL A 93 9.94 6.27 -8.43
CA VAL A 93 10.79 5.68 -9.48
C VAL A 93 10.31 4.28 -9.86
N ALA A 94 9.95 3.45 -8.87
CA ALA A 94 9.40 2.13 -9.13
C ALA A 94 8.08 2.19 -9.90
N LEU A 95 7.14 3.03 -9.48
CA LEU A 95 5.85 3.23 -10.15
C LEU A 95 6.05 3.64 -11.62
N GLN A 96 6.92 4.62 -11.88
CA GLN A 96 7.23 5.08 -13.23
C GLN A 96 7.85 3.98 -14.09
N ALA A 97 8.86 3.27 -13.57
CA ALA A 97 9.55 2.19 -14.27
C ALA A 97 8.61 1.03 -14.60
N LEU A 98 7.62 0.79 -13.76
CA LEU A 98 6.59 -0.23 -13.94
C LEU A 98 5.40 0.24 -14.80
N GLY A 99 5.46 1.45 -15.36
CA GLY A 99 4.43 1.98 -16.25
C GLY A 99 3.14 2.42 -15.55
N ALA A 100 3.18 2.64 -14.25
CA ALA A 100 2.05 3.24 -13.53
C ALA A 100 1.83 4.69 -13.96
N VAL A 101 0.56 5.08 -14.02
CA VAL A 101 0.14 6.47 -14.14
C VAL A 101 -0.39 6.87 -12.76
N PHE A 102 0.07 8.00 -12.23
CA PHE A 102 -0.30 8.40 -10.88
C PHE A 102 -0.36 9.91 -10.71
N ILE A 103 -1.04 10.36 -9.66
CA ILE A 103 -1.14 11.74 -9.19
C ILE A 103 -0.51 11.79 -7.80
N ARG A 104 0.44 12.69 -7.61
CA ARG A 104 1.03 12.97 -6.31
C ARG A 104 0.18 13.99 -5.54
N TYR A 105 0.14 13.86 -4.22
CA TYR A 105 -0.35 14.93 -3.36
C TYR A 105 0.67 16.07 -3.33
N GLU A 106 0.23 17.26 -3.69
CA GLU A 106 1.08 18.47 -3.73
C GLU A 106 0.57 19.57 -2.78
N GLY A 107 -0.26 19.18 -1.81
CA GLY A 107 -0.80 20.12 -0.83
C GLY A 107 0.28 20.63 0.12
N GLU A 108 0.33 21.95 0.32
CA GLU A 108 1.24 22.62 1.27
C GLU A 108 0.62 22.78 2.66
N SER A 109 -0.64 22.37 2.81
CA SER A 109 -1.37 22.49 4.07
C SER A 109 -0.79 21.59 5.15
N LYS A 110 -0.66 22.14 6.35
CA LYS A 110 -0.32 21.40 7.56
C LYS A 110 -1.54 20.75 8.24
N ASP A 111 -2.73 20.86 7.64
CA ASP A 111 -3.94 20.22 8.14
C ASP A 111 -4.13 18.83 7.51
N SER A 112 -3.99 17.80 8.32
CA SER A 112 -4.22 16.41 7.89
C SER A 112 -5.61 16.17 7.30
N LYS A 113 -6.60 17.01 7.62
CA LYS A 113 -7.95 16.92 7.06
C LYS A 113 -7.97 17.19 5.55
N GLU A 114 -7.14 18.10 5.05
CA GLU A 114 -7.01 18.36 3.61
C GLU A 114 -6.41 17.15 2.89
N PHE A 115 -5.40 16.53 3.49
CA PHE A 115 -4.84 15.29 2.95
C PHE A 115 -5.86 14.16 2.93
N VAL A 116 -6.62 13.98 4.00
CA VAL A 116 -7.72 12.98 4.05
C VAL A 116 -8.80 13.29 3.01
N ALA A 117 -9.16 14.56 2.82
CA ALA A 117 -10.14 14.95 1.80
C ALA A 117 -9.64 14.62 0.38
N TRP A 118 -8.36 14.89 0.10
CA TRP A 118 -7.74 14.50 -1.17
C TRP A 118 -7.76 12.98 -1.38
N ILE A 119 -7.41 12.18 -0.36
CA ILE A 119 -7.50 10.71 -0.44
C ILE A 119 -8.92 10.27 -0.81
N GLN A 120 -9.93 10.83 -0.14
CA GLN A 120 -11.33 10.50 -0.42
C GLN A 120 -11.75 10.86 -1.84
N GLU A 121 -11.25 11.97 -2.39
CA GLU A 121 -11.49 12.38 -3.78
C GLU A 121 -10.89 11.38 -4.77
N GLN A 122 -9.65 10.94 -4.55
CA GLN A 122 -9.01 9.92 -5.38
C GLN A 122 -9.77 8.60 -5.34
N LEU A 123 -10.19 8.17 -4.15
CA LEU A 123 -10.99 6.94 -3.99
C LEU A 123 -12.37 7.05 -4.67
N ARG A 124 -13.02 8.23 -4.66
CA ARG A 124 -14.26 8.46 -5.45
C ARG A 124 -14.03 8.26 -6.94
N SER A 125 -12.86 8.66 -7.42
CA SER A 125 -12.41 8.45 -8.80
C SER A 125 -11.95 7.01 -9.08
N LYS A 126 -12.07 6.10 -8.11
CA LYS A 126 -11.64 4.69 -8.18
C LYS A 126 -10.12 4.52 -8.28
N TYR A 127 -9.37 5.42 -7.72
CA TYR A 127 -7.91 5.36 -7.66
C TYR A 127 -7.47 4.92 -6.25
N PRO A 128 -6.75 3.78 -6.13
CA PRO A 128 -6.12 3.41 -4.86
C PRO A 128 -5.00 4.39 -4.52
N VAL A 129 -4.82 4.68 -3.23
CA VAL A 129 -3.87 5.69 -2.77
C VAL A 129 -2.83 5.04 -1.87
N ILE A 130 -1.55 5.13 -2.25
CA ILE A 130 -0.43 4.78 -1.39
C ILE A 130 -0.12 6.00 -0.54
N CYS A 131 -0.03 5.84 0.79
CA CYS A 131 0.25 6.91 1.73
C CYS A 131 1.37 6.54 2.68
N GLY A 132 2.21 7.51 3.02
CA GLY A 132 3.07 7.43 4.18
C GLY A 132 2.27 7.73 5.46
N CYS A 133 2.49 6.96 6.51
CA CYS A 133 1.88 7.16 7.81
C CYS A 133 2.86 6.89 8.95
N LYS A 134 2.43 7.19 10.18
CA LYS A 134 3.18 7.00 11.41
C LYS A 134 2.52 5.89 12.22
N ILE A 135 3.23 4.77 12.43
CA ILE A 135 2.73 3.65 13.27
C ILE A 135 3.53 3.45 14.56
N TYR A 136 4.73 4.03 14.64
CA TYR A 136 5.60 3.98 15.82
C TYR A 136 5.91 5.39 16.36
N PRO A 137 4.90 6.20 16.73
CA PRO A 137 5.10 7.61 17.07
C PRO A 137 5.96 7.81 18.34
N THR A 138 6.03 6.81 19.22
CA THR A 138 6.84 6.85 20.45
C THR A 138 8.24 6.27 20.27
N GLU A 139 8.44 5.39 19.31
CA GLU A 139 9.69 4.68 19.05
C GLU A 139 10.57 5.43 18.07
N GLN A 140 9.95 6.09 17.09
CA GLN A 140 10.61 6.86 16.03
C GLN A 140 10.04 8.29 15.97
N PRO A 141 10.13 9.10 17.05
CA PRO A 141 9.44 10.38 17.13
C PRO A 141 9.94 11.42 16.14
N GLU A 142 11.20 11.29 15.67
CA GLU A 142 11.85 12.23 14.74
C GLU A 142 11.52 11.94 13.27
N TRP A 143 11.02 10.76 12.93
CA TRP A 143 10.69 10.41 11.55
C TRP A 143 9.36 11.02 11.13
N ASP A 144 9.24 11.45 9.89
CA ASP A 144 7.97 11.95 9.36
C ASP A 144 7.00 10.80 9.07
N VAL A 145 7.50 9.76 8.41
CA VAL A 145 6.79 8.52 8.17
C VAL A 145 7.69 7.35 8.57
N ASP A 146 7.08 6.24 8.98
CA ASP A 146 7.77 5.00 9.28
C ASP A 146 7.07 3.80 8.65
N HIS A 147 6.00 4.04 7.89
CA HIS A 147 5.27 2.97 7.22
C HIS A 147 4.53 3.49 5.98
N PHE A 148 4.49 2.67 4.92
CA PHE A 148 3.63 2.90 3.76
C PHE A 148 2.44 1.96 3.80
N VAL A 149 1.27 2.48 3.46
CA VAL A 149 0.00 1.75 3.43
C VAL A 149 -0.72 2.00 2.12
N LEU A 150 -1.60 1.07 1.72
CA LEU A 150 -2.54 1.30 0.64
C LEU A 150 -3.92 1.64 1.22
N VAL A 151 -4.45 2.82 0.92
CA VAL A 151 -5.83 3.16 1.22
C VAL A 151 -6.71 2.66 0.09
N SER A 152 -7.60 1.70 0.41
CA SER A 152 -8.46 1.01 -0.55
C SER A 152 -9.94 1.36 -0.42
N GLY A 153 -10.31 2.19 0.56
CA GLY A 153 -11.69 2.60 0.75
C GLY A 153 -11.87 3.60 1.89
N TYR A 154 -13.10 4.06 2.05
CA TYR A 154 -13.51 4.89 3.17
C TYR A 154 -15.03 4.80 3.38
N ASN A 155 -15.48 5.17 4.57
CA ASN A 155 -16.89 5.44 4.88
C ASN A 155 -17.01 6.63 5.85
N SER A 156 -18.19 6.84 6.44
CA SER A 156 -18.42 7.92 7.41
C SER A 156 -17.60 7.83 8.70
N LYS A 157 -16.94 6.69 8.97
CA LYS A 157 -16.19 6.45 10.21
C LYS A 157 -14.68 6.61 10.04
N GLY A 158 -14.13 6.29 8.85
CA GLY A 158 -12.67 6.26 8.64
C GLY A 158 -12.24 5.82 7.25
N LEU A 159 -10.93 5.59 7.11
CA LEU A 159 -10.28 5.04 5.92
C LEU A 159 -10.08 3.53 6.08
N LEU A 160 -10.33 2.77 5.03
CA LEU A 160 -9.99 1.36 4.92
C LEU A 160 -8.55 1.26 4.40
N ILE A 161 -7.68 0.73 5.22
CA ILE A 161 -6.23 0.69 4.99
C ILE A 161 -5.77 -0.76 4.90
N ASN A 162 -4.98 -1.06 3.88
CA ASN A 162 -4.22 -2.29 3.76
C ASN A 162 -2.85 -2.06 4.38
N THR A 163 -2.55 -2.78 5.45
CA THR A 163 -1.40 -2.49 6.33
C THR A 163 -0.17 -3.34 6.05
N GLN A 164 -0.31 -4.43 5.29
CA GLN A 164 0.67 -5.47 4.97
C GLN A 164 1.19 -6.24 6.19
N LEU A 165 0.84 -5.82 7.40
CA LEU A 165 1.26 -6.47 8.64
C LEU A 165 0.42 -7.73 8.87
N ASP A 166 1.08 -8.82 9.24
CA ASP A 166 0.42 -10.12 9.45
C ASP A 166 -0.64 -10.09 10.54
N CYS A 167 -0.44 -9.26 11.57
CA CYS A 167 -1.36 -9.17 12.70
C CYS A 167 -2.61 -8.32 12.37
N ASP A 168 -2.47 -7.26 11.58
CA ASP A 168 -3.53 -6.28 11.35
C ASP A 168 -4.25 -6.50 10.00
N GLY A 169 -3.47 -6.73 8.93
CA GLY A 169 -4.04 -6.91 7.60
C GLY A 169 -4.78 -5.66 7.12
N GLN A 170 -6.04 -5.83 6.69
CA GLN A 170 -6.90 -4.73 6.27
C GLN A 170 -7.72 -4.22 7.47
N VAL A 171 -7.59 -2.93 7.80
CA VAL A 171 -8.23 -2.30 8.96
C VAL A 171 -8.99 -1.03 8.59
N LEU A 172 -10.07 -0.74 9.32
CA LEU A 172 -10.77 0.54 9.26
C LEU A 172 -10.22 1.48 10.34
N VAL A 173 -9.35 2.39 9.95
CA VAL A 173 -8.76 3.42 10.84
C VAL A 173 -9.72 4.60 10.92
N LYS A 174 -10.19 4.92 12.13
CA LYS A 174 -11.15 6.01 12.33
C LYS A 174 -10.49 7.37 12.10
N TYR A 175 -11.25 8.36 11.63
CA TYR A 175 -10.73 9.70 11.35
C TYR A 175 -10.02 10.34 12.55
N ARG A 176 -10.48 10.11 13.79
CA ARG A 176 -9.81 10.59 14.99
C ARG A 176 -8.43 9.95 15.22
N GLU A 177 -8.25 8.69 14.78
CA GLU A 177 -7.01 7.94 14.92
C GLU A 177 -5.96 8.44 13.91
N LEU A 178 -6.39 8.83 12.69
CA LEU A 178 -5.54 9.45 11.68
C LEU A 178 -4.91 10.77 12.14
N SER A 179 -5.45 11.39 13.18
CA SER A 179 -4.95 12.64 13.77
C SER A 179 -4.35 12.44 15.18
N SER A 180 -4.12 11.19 15.58
CA SER A 180 -3.55 10.87 16.89
C SER A 180 -2.02 10.87 16.85
N THR A 181 -1.40 11.32 17.93
CA THR A 181 0.05 11.17 18.15
C THR A 181 0.40 9.92 18.97
N LYS A 182 -0.60 9.13 19.37
CA LYS A 182 -0.44 7.98 20.29
C LYS A 182 -0.86 6.66 19.68
N GLU A 183 -1.68 6.69 18.64
CA GLU A 183 -2.24 5.49 18.00
C GLU A 183 -1.62 5.33 16.62
N GLY A 184 -1.46 4.09 16.18
CA GLY A 184 -0.89 3.74 14.88
C GLY A 184 -1.71 4.19 13.68
N TYR A 185 -1.12 4.16 12.49
CA TYR A 185 -1.67 4.62 11.21
C TYR A 185 -2.09 6.08 11.20
N SER A 186 -1.35 6.93 11.93
CA SER A 186 -1.58 8.37 11.97
C SER A 186 -0.86 9.10 10.85
N PHE A 187 -1.49 10.16 10.33
CA PHE A 187 -0.83 11.09 9.41
C PHE A 187 -0.10 12.24 10.14
N ILE A 188 -0.24 12.33 11.46
CA ILE A 188 0.48 13.35 12.25
C ILE A 188 1.95 12.96 12.37
N ASN A 189 2.81 13.86 11.95
CA ASN A 189 4.26 13.71 11.99
C ASN A 189 4.93 15.05 12.40
N PRO A 190 6.23 15.05 12.77
CA PRO A 190 6.89 16.24 13.30
C PRO A 190 6.88 17.47 12.39
N ARG A 191 7.00 17.28 11.08
CA ARG A 191 7.02 18.38 10.11
C ARG A 191 5.64 18.70 9.55
N MET A 192 4.63 17.88 9.82
CA MET A 192 3.29 18.00 9.23
C MET A 192 3.35 18.01 7.68
N VAL A 193 4.18 17.15 7.12
CA VAL A 193 4.31 16.92 5.68
C VAL A 193 3.63 15.62 5.34
N TYR A 194 2.77 15.64 4.34
CA TYR A 194 1.99 14.45 3.95
C TYR A 194 2.49 13.94 2.60
N TRP A 195 2.79 12.65 2.55
CA TRP A 195 3.17 11.97 1.32
C TRP A 195 2.05 11.03 0.88
N GLY A 196 1.65 11.15 -0.38
CA GLY A 196 0.62 10.30 -0.95
C GLY A 196 0.66 10.28 -2.47
N VAL A 197 0.38 9.10 -3.04
CA VAL A 197 0.34 8.85 -4.48
C VAL A 197 -0.92 8.06 -4.83
N ALA A 198 -1.79 8.64 -5.66
CA ALA A 198 -2.97 7.96 -6.20
C ALA A 198 -2.61 7.30 -7.54
N VAL A 199 -2.67 5.98 -7.62
CA VAL A 199 -2.44 5.25 -8.87
C VAL A 199 -3.70 5.30 -9.72
N THR A 200 -3.61 5.87 -10.93
CA THR A 200 -4.77 6.14 -11.80
C THR A 200 -4.88 5.15 -12.96
N GLY A 201 -3.83 4.36 -13.19
CA GLY A 201 -3.80 3.35 -14.25
C GLY A 201 -2.42 2.75 -14.46
N VAL A 202 -2.32 1.86 -15.44
CA VAL A 202 -1.07 1.22 -15.87
C VAL A 202 -1.03 1.23 -17.40
N ARG A 203 0.14 1.53 -17.96
CA ARG A 203 0.41 1.49 -19.42
C ARG A 203 0.92 0.12 -19.86
#